data_d1c1af5a6f2eaa78fec661a6a68a5bd3
#
_entry.id   d1c1af5a6f2eaa78fec661a6a68a5bd3
#
_cell.length_a   1.000
_cell.length_b   1.000
_cell.length_c   1.000
_cell.angle_alpha   90.00
_cell.angle_beta   90.00
_cell.angle_gamma   90.00
#
_symmetry.space_group_name_H-M   'P 1'
#
loop_
_entity.id
_entity.type
_entity.pdbx_description
1 polymer ?
#
loop_
_entity_poly.entity_id
_entity_poly.type
_entity_poly.pdbx_seq_one_letter_code
_entity_poly.pdbx_strand_id
1 'polypeptide(L)' 'MATTTDLEKLRVLLPHWIEHNAEHAAGFQEWAEKARAVGQEEVAEEIALAAKELGWANEALSAALKKLEQAA' A
#
# COMPACT_ATOMS: atom_id res chain seq x y z
N MET A 1 10.41 21.90 -10.28
CA MET A 1 10.48 22.25 -8.86
C MET A 1 9.10 22.22 -8.24
N ALA A 2 8.97 21.55 -7.09
CA ALA A 2 7.68 21.46 -6.43
C ALA A 2 7.27 22.81 -5.85
N THR A 3 6.01 23.18 -6.01
CA THR A 3 5.44 24.38 -5.45
C THR A 3 4.89 24.12 -4.05
N THR A 4 4.54 25.17 -3.32
CA THR A 4 3.85 25.03 -2.04
C THR A 4 2.58 24.22 -2.19
N THR A 5 1.85 24.44 -3.30
CA THR A 5 0.63 23.67 -3.60
C THR A 5 0.91 22.19 -3.77
N ASP A 6 2.00 21.84 -4.44
CA ASP A 6 2.39 20.44 -4.61
C ASP A 6 2.80 19.81 -3.29
N LEU A 7 3.48 20.53 -2.43
CA LEU A 7 3.85 20.06 -1.10
C LEU A 7 2.60 19.79 -0.25
N GLU A 8 1.62 20.69 -0.32
CA GLU A 8 0.35 20.50 0.37
C GLU A 8 -0.40 19.28 -0.14
N LYS A 9 -0.39 19.08 -1.46
CA LYS A 9 -1.02 17.91 -2.08
C LYS A 9 -0.34 16.62 -1.62
N LEU A 10 0.98 16.59 -1.56
CA LEU A 10 1.71 15.41 -1.10
C LEU A 10 1.37 15.04 0.34
N ARG A 11 1.18 16.05 1.20
CA ARG A 11 0.80 15.82 2.59
C ARG A 11 -0.56 15.15 2.73
N VAL A 12 -1.44 15.38 1.76
CA VAL A 12 -2.76 14.74 1.71
C VAL A 12 -2.69 13.40 1.01
N LEU A 13 -1.97 13.34 -0.11
CA LEU A 13 -1.92 12.14 -0.95
C LEU A 13 -1.17 10.98 -0.32
N LEU A 14 -0.05 11.24 0.34
CA LEU A 14 0.75 10.16 0.92
C LEU A 14 -0.03 9.35 1.95
N PRO A 15 -0.70 9.96 2.94
CA PRO A 15 -1.53 9.19 3.87
C PRO A 15 -2.68 8.47 3.16
N HIS A 16 -3.26 9.09 2.14
CA HIS A 16 -4.35 8.49 1.38
C HIS A 16 -3.87 7.24 0.64
N TRP A 17 -2.72 7.30 -0.02
CA TRP A 17 -2.17 6.15 -0.73
C TRP A 17 -1.84 5.00 0.23
N ILE A 18 -1.27 5.33 1.39
CA ILE A 18 -0.94 4.32 2.41
C ILE A 18 -2.20 3.59 2.87
N GLU A 19 -3.25 4.34 3.18
CA GLU A 19 -4.52 3.76 3.61
C GLU A 19 -5.15 2.91 2.51
N HIS A 20 -5.16 3.42 1.29
CA HIS A 20 -5.71 2.73 0.13
C HIS A 20 -5.00 1.40 -0.11
N ASN A 21 -3.67 1.42 -0.07
CA ASN A 21 -2.87 0.20 -0.25
C ASN A 21 -3.13 -0.81 0.88
N ALA A 22 -3.30 -0.34 2.12
CA ALA A 22 -3.58 -1.22 3.24
C ALA A 22 -4.94 -1.91 3.08
N GLU A 23 -5.94 -1.19 2.60
CA GLU A 23 -7.26 -1.76 2.33
C GLU A 23 -7.20 -2.83 1.24
N HIS A 24 -6.46 -2.55 0.16
CA HIS A 24 -6.29 -3.54 -0.90
C HIS A 24 -5.52 -4.76 -0.43
N ALA A 25 -4.48 -4.56 0.39
CA ALA A 25 -3.69 -5.68 0.92
C ALA A 25 -4.57 -6.61 1.77
N ALA A 26 -5.43 -6.03 2.60
CA ALA A 26 -6.36 -6.82 3.42
C ALA A 26 -7.34 -7.61 2.54
N GLY A 27 -7.87 -6.98 1.50
CA GLY A 27 -8.76 -7.63 0.54
C GLY A 27 -8.08 -8.76 -0.21
N PHE A 28 -6.83 -8.57 -0.62
CA PHE A 28 -6.07 -9.62 -1.29
C PHE A 28 -5.81 -10.81 -0.37
N GLN A 29 -5.52 -10.58 0.91
CA GLN A 29 -5.33 -11.66 1.86
C GLN A 29 -6.59 -12.49 2.03
N GLU A 30 -7.75 -11.83 2.11
CA GLU A 30 -9.03 -12.50 2.17
C GLU A 30 -9.27 -13.37 0.95
N TRP A 31 -9.02 -12.83 -0.25
CA TRP A 31 -9.21 -13.58 -1.48
C TRP A 31 -8.18 -14.69 -1.65
N ALA A 32 -6.97 -14.52 -1.14
CA ALA A 32 -5.99 -15.60 -1.13
C ALA A 32 -6.50 -16.80 -0.33
N GLU A 33 -7.12 -16.53 0.84
CA GLU A 33 -7.70 -17.61 1.63
C GLU A 33 -8.87 -18.28 0.92
N LYS A 34 -9.72 -17.50 0.24
CA LYS A 34 -10.83 -18.04 -0.54
C LYS A 34 -10.33 -18.89 -1.70
N ALA A 35 -9.28 -18.45 -2.38
CA ALA A 35 -8.67 -19.23 -3.46
C ALA A 35 -8.12 -20.56 -2.94
N ARG A 36 -7.47 -20.53 -1.78
CA ARG A 36 -6.93 -21.73 -1.16
C ARG A 36 -8.06 -22.71 -0.80
N ALA A 37 -9.17 -22.16 -0.28
CA ALA A 37 -10.31 -22.97 0.12
C ALA A 37 -10.95 -23.72 -1.06
N VAL A 38 -10.83 -23.21 -2.28
CA VAL A 38 -11.36 -23.89 -3.48
C VAL A 38 -10.27 -24.64 -4.24
N GLY A 39 -9.13 -24.89 -3.59
CA GLY A 39 -8.07 -25.73 -4.15
C GLY A 39 -7.11 -25.02 -5.09
N GLN A 40 -7.18 -23.70 -5.18
CA GLN A 40 -6.31 -22.93 -6.06
C GLN A 40 -5.09 -22.41 -5.29
N GLU A 41 -4.22 -23.34 -4.88
CA GLU A 41 -3.09 -23.03 -4.01
C GLU A 41 -2.10 -22.05 -4.64
N GLU A 42 -1.74 -22.26 -5.91
CA GLU A 42 -0.79 -21.37 -6.59
C GLU A 42 -1.37 -19.99 -6.82
N VAL A 43 -2.66 -19.92 -7.13
CA VAL A 43 -3.35 -18.63 -7.26
C VAL A 43 -3.34 -17.90 -5.92
N ALA A 44 -3.61 -18.62 -4.83
CA ALA A 44 -3.60 -18.06 -3.49
C ALA A 44 -2.23 -17.48 -3.14
N GLU A 45 -1.16 -18.20 -3.47
CA GLU A 45 0.21 -17.74 -3.21
C GLU A 45 0.53 -16.45 -3.95
N GLU A 46 0.11 -16.34 -5.20
CA GLU A 46 0.35 -15.13 -5.99
C GLU A 46 -0.44 -13.93 -5.44
N ILE A 47 -1.68 -14.15 -5.03
CA ILE A 47 -2.49 -13.08 -4.44
C ILE A 47 -1.89 -12.64 -3.10
N ALA A 48 -1.45 -13.60 -2.28
CA ALA A 48 -0.80 -13.29 -1.01
C ALA A 48 0.49 -12.48 -1.22
N LEU A 49 1.24 -12.80 -2.29
CA LEU A 49 2.44 -12.04 -2.63
C LEU A 49 2.08 -10.59 -2.99
N ALA A 50 1.00 -10.39 -3.74
CA ALA A 50 0.55 -9.04 -4.08
C ALA A 50 0.24 -8.21 -2.81
N ALA A 51 -0.39 -8.84 -1.82
CA ALA A 51 -0.65 -8.18 -0.53
C ALA A 51 0.66 -7.77 0.15
N LYS A 52 1.65 -8.66 0.11
CA LYS A 52 2.95 -8.40 0.71
C LYS A 52 3.67 -7.24 0.00
N GLU A 53 3.60 -7.21 -1.32
CA GLU A 53 4.21 -6.13 -2.10
C GLU A 53 3.59 -4.77 -1.78
N LEU A 54 2.29 -4.72 -1.54
CA LEU A 54 1.63 -3.49 -1.10
C LEU A 54 2.13 -3.05 0.27
N GLY A 55 2.42 -4.01 1.16
CA GLY A 55 3.02 -3.71 2.45
C GLY A 55 4.39 -3.05 2.30
N TRP A 56 5.21 -3.58 1.39
CA TRP A 56 6.52 -2.99 1.10
C TRP A 56 6.39 -1.60 0.49
N ALA A 57 5.43 -1.42 -0.42
CA ALA A 57 5.16 -0.09 -0.99
C ALA A 57 4.78 0.89 0.11
N ASN A 58 3.97 0.46 1.07
CA ASN A 58 3.56 1.32 2.18
C ASN A 58 4.72 1.69 3.10
N GLU A 59 5.69 0.80 3.28
CA GLU A 59 6.89 1.14 4.04
C GLU A 59 7.64 2.29 3.38
N ALA A 60 7.78 2.24 2.05
CA ALA A 60 8.44 3.31 1.31
C ALA A 60 7.65 4.61 1.35
N LEU A 61 6.32 4.53 1.19
CA LEU A 61 5.46 5.71 1.25
C LEU A 61 5.46 6.34 2.64
N SER A 62 5.47 5.52 3.68
CA SER A 62 5.56 6.02 5.06
C SER A 62 6.88 6.72 5.31
N ALA A 63 7.97 6.18 4.78
CA ALA A 63 9.27 6.82 4.87
C ALA A 63 9.27 8.17 4.14
N ALA A 64 8.63 8.22 2.97
CA ALA A 64 8.51 9.46 2.21
C ALA A 64 7.72 10.51 2.99
N LEU A 65 6.61 10.11 3.60
CA LEU A 65 5.79 11.01 4.41
C LEU A 65 6.58 11.57 5.59
N LYS A 66 7.32 10.70 6.27
CA LYS A 66 8.13 11.11 7.40
C LYS A 66 9.18 12.14 6.99
N LYS A 67 9.84 11.91 5.85
CA LYS A 67 10.82 12.87 5.32
C LYS A 67 10.18 14.19 4.94
N LEU A 68 8.99 14.15 4.36
CA LEU A 68 8.27 15.36 4.00
C LEU A 68 7.92 16.18 5.24
N GLU A 69 7.49 15.53 6.30
CA GLU A 69 7.17 16.20 7.56
C GLU A 69 8.41 16.81 8.22
N GLN A 70 9.55 16.12 8.13
CA GLN A 70 10.80 16.61 8.68
C GLN A 70 11.41 17.76 7.88
N ALA A 71 11.08 17.83 6.60
CA ALA A 71 11.61 18.86 5.69
C ALA A 71 10.92 20.22 5.87
N ALA A 72 9.83 20.28 6.59
CA ALA A 72 9.04 21.51 6.79
C ALA A 72 9.69 22.55 7.73
#